data_b2103aeb99e75e0bd516d03099b1d979
#
_entry.id   b2103aeb99e75e0bd516d03099b1d979
#
_cell.length_a   1.000
_cell.length_b   1.000
_cell.length_c   1.000
_cell.angle_alpha   90.00
_cell.angle_beta   90.00
_cell.angle_gamma   90.00
#
_symmetry.space_group_name_H-M   'P 1'
#
loop_
_entity.id
_entity.type
_entity.pdbx_description
1 polymer ?
#
loop_
_entity_poly.entity_id
_entity_poly.type
_entity_poly.pdbx_seq_one_letter_code
_entity_poly.pdbx_strand_id
1 'polypeptide(L)'
;MAFTNNVMIVRHGLLAKLVKLWKENRLLEEIDRLPIELSPRKSKVRGRCCVHKERAVWKYKTLPLLGFDMQDEEDELTPLSEYAKRALFRSENKKENIMCVVDEACSSCVSVNYEITNLCRGCVARSCYMNCPKDAIRFKKNGQAEIDHETCISCGKCHQSCPYHAIVYIPIPCEEVCPVKAISKDEYGVEPVSYTHLR
;
A
#
# COMPACT_ATOMS: atom_id res chain seq x y z
N MET A 1 -9.20 21.56 8.16
CA MET A 1 -7.73 21.63 7.95
C MET A 1 -7.31 20.38 7.20
N ALA A 2 -6.61 20.52 6.08
CA ALA A 2 -6.05 19.36 5.39
C ALA A 2 -4.84 18.88 6.17
N PHE A 3 -4.86 17.61 6.61
CA PHE A 3 -3.71 17.03 7.29
C PHE A 3 -2.62 16.71 6.26
N THR A 4 -1.44 17.29 6.44
CA THR A 4 -0.26 16.94 5.65
C THR A 4 0.28 15.60 6.14
N ASN A 5 0.44 14.63 5.23
CA ASN A 5 1.04 13.34 5.56
C ASN A 5 2.35 13.11 4.76
N ASN A 6 3.14 12.16 5.20
CA ASN A 6 4.43 11.87 4.59
C ASN A 6 4.31 11.46 3.10
N VAL A 7 3.24 10.78 2.73
CA VAL A 7 3.00 10.37 1.33
C VAL A 7 2.83 11.57 0.42
N MET A 8 2.13 12.62 0.87
CA MET A 8 1.96 13.86 0.11
C MET A 8 3.29 14.58 -0.09
N ILE A 9 4.11 14.68 0.96
CA ILE A 9 5.44 15.32 0.90
C ILE A 9 6.33 14.58 -0.10
N VAL A 10 6.37 13.27 0.02
CA VAL A 10 7.15 12.37 -0.82
C VAL A 10 6.72 12.47 -2.29
N ARG A 11 5.41 12.41 -2.56
CA ARG A 11 4.86 12.54 -3.91
C ARG A 11 5.17 13.90 -4.52
N HIS A 12 5.00 14.96 -3.76
CA HIS A 12 5.31 16.31 -4.22
C HIS A 12 6.80 16.48 -4.55
N GLY A 13 7.68 15.97 -3.69
CA GLY A 13 9.14 15.99 -3.91
C GLY A 13 9.55 15.25 -5.18
N LEU A 14 8.95 14.08 -5.44
CA LEU A 14 9.20 13.30 -6.66
C LEU A 14 8.76 14.07 -7.91
N LEU A 15 7.52 14.56 -7.92
CA LEU A 15 6.96 15.32 -9.04
C LEU A 15 7.77 16.58 -9.35
N ALA A 16 8.13 17.35 -8.31
CA ALA A 16 8.91 18.57 -8.46
C ALA A 16 10.28 18.30 -9.08
N LYS A 17 10.95 17.22 -8.66
CA LYS A 17 12.23 16.81 -9.24
C LYS A 17 12.11 16.37 -10.70
N LEU A 18 11.12 15.55 -11.03
CA LEU A 18 10.89 15.10 -12.42
C LEU A 18 10.62 16.27 -13.35
N VAL A 19 9.73 17.19 -12.95
CA VAL A 19 9.42 18.39 -13.75
C VAL A 19 10.66 19.27 -13.92
N LYS A 20 11.48 19.41 -12.88
CA LYS A 20 12.73 20.16 -12.96
C LYS A 20 13.69 19.55 -13.97
N LEU A 21 13.96 18.24 -13.88
CA LEU A 21 14.84 17.53 -14.81
C LEU A 21 14.36 17.62 -16.25
N TRP A 22 13.04 17.51 -16.44
CA TRP A 22 12.43 17.65 -17.76
C TRP A 22 12.60 19.05 -18.34
N LYS A 23 12.37 20.10 -17.56
CA LYS A 23 12.55 21.52 -17.99
C LYS A 23 14.00 21.87 -18.31
N GLU A 24 14.95 21.24 -17.59
CA GLU A 24 16.40 21.44 -17.78
C GLU A 24 16.96 20.57 -18.90
N ASN A 25 16.13 19.76 -19.58
CA ASN A 25 16.54 18.76 -20.61
C ASN A 25 17.56 17.73 -20.10
N ARG A 26 17.59 17.46 -18.80
CA ARG A 26 18.50 16.53 -18.13
C ARG A 26 17.85 15.22 -17.70
N LEU A 27 16.57 15.01 -18.10
CA LEU A 27 15.77 13.88 -17.64
C LEU A 27 16.46 12.54 -17.96
N LEU A 28 16.92 12.34 -19.19
CA LEU A 28 17.53 11.08 -19.62
C LEU A 28 18.90 10.80 -18.94
N GLU A 29 19.60 11.83 -18.55
CA GLU A 29 20.94 11.70 -17.95
C GLU A 29 20.88 11.45 -16.43
N GLU A 30 19.87 11.98 -15.76
CA GLU A 30 19.86 12.03 -14.30
C GLU A 30 18.73 11.23 -13.64
N ILE A 31 17.72 10.79 -14.40
CA ILE A 31 16.57 10.10 -13.83
C ILE A 31 16.96 8.81 -13.08
N ASP A 32 17.97 8.10 -13.51
CA ASP A 32 18.46 6.89 -12.86
C ASP A 32 19.07 7.15 -11.47
N ARG A 33 19.49 8.39 -11.21
CA ARG A 33 20.02 8.83 -9.91
C ARG A 33 18.92 9.28 -8.96
N LEU A 34 17.72 9.52 -9.46
CA LEU A 34 16.58 10.03 -8.69
C LEU A 34 16.28 9.20 -7.43
N PRO A 35 16.21 7.86 -7.48
CA PRO A 35 16.01 7.06 -6.28
C PRO A 35 17.10 7.22 -5.21
N ILE A 36 18.34 7.44 -5.64
CA ILE A 36 19.48 7.62 -4.74
C ILE A 36 19.44 8.99 -4.06
N GLU A 37 19.06 10.02 -4.82
CA GLU A 37 18.92 11.39 -4.31
C GLU A 37 17.75 11.56 -3.36
N LEU A 38 16.61 10.90 -3.65
CA LEU A 38 15.45 10.92 -2.79
C LEU A 38 15.66 10.11 -1.51
N SER A 39 16.48 9.05 -1.57
CA SER A 39 16.81 8.21 -0.42
C SER A 39 18.31 8.01 -0.27
N PRO A 40 19.04 9.03 0.21
CA PRO A 40 20.46 8.91 0.48
C PRO A 40 20.72 7.93 1.63
N ARG A 41 21.81 7.14 1.54
CA ARG A 41 22.16 6.11 2.54
C ARG A 41 22.25 6.65 3.97
N LYS A 42 22.65 7.91 4.13
CA LYS A 42 22.82 8.57 5.44
C LYS A 42 21.55 9.30 5.91
N SER A 43 20.40 9.14 5.24
CA SER A 43 19.16 9.75 5.69
C SER A 43 18.78 9.28 7.10
N LYS A 44 18.41 10.22 7.96
CA LYS A 44 17.92 9.93 9.33
C LYS A 44 16.47 9.45 9.31
N VAL A 45 15.71 9.81 8.28
CA VAL A 45 14.30 9.45 8.14
C VAL A 45 14.19 8.35 7.09
N ARG A 46 13.71 7.18 7.52
CA ARG A 46 13.42 6.06 6.63
C ARG A 46 11.97 5.68 6.80
N GLY A 47 11.26 5.58 5.69
CA GLY A 47 9.87 5.11 5.70
C GLY A 47 9.77 3.58 5.71
N ARG A 48 10.85 2.87 5.34
CA ARG A 48 10.84 1.42 5.15
C ARG A 48 12.03 0.73 5.84
N CYS A 49 12.03 -0.60 5.80
CA CYS A 49 13.02 -1.44 6.50
C CYS A 49 14.48 -1.13 6.10
N CYS A 50 14.73 -0.76 4.84
CA CYS A 50 16.09 -0.46 4.37
C CYS A 50 16.09 0.54 3.20
N VAL A 51 17.26 1.14 2.95
CA VAL A 51 17.45 2.10 1.87
C VAL A 51 17.26 1.49 0.48
N HIS A 52 17.51 0.21 0.31
CA HIS A 52 17.36 -0.47 -0.99
C HIS A 52 15.90 -0.63 -1.36
N LYS A 53 15.06 -1.07 -0.42
CA LYS A 53 13.61 -1.13 -0.62
C LYS A 53 13.03 0.28 -0.88
N GLU A 54 13.50 1.28 -0.15
CA GLU A 54 13.07 2.67 -0.37
C GLU A 54 13.39 3.13 -1.80
N ARG A 55 14.59 2.84 -2.31
CA ARG A 55 14.99 3.18 -3.69
C ARG A 55 14.22 2.41 -4.75
N ALA A 56 13.94 1.14 -4.54
CA ALA A 56 13.09 0.35 -5.42
C ALA A 56 11.69 0.97 -5.52
N VAL A 57 11.11 1.34 -4.39
CA VAL A 57 9.80 2.03 -4.36
C VAL A 57 9.83 3.35 -5.13
N TRP A 58 10.93 4.10 -5.10
CA TRP A 58 11.06 5.32 -5.92
C TRP A 58 11.08 5.01 -7.41
N LYS A 59 11.78 3.94 -7.84
CA LYS A 59 11.75 3.46 -9.22
C LYS A 59 10.32 3.18 -9.64
N TYR A 60 9.60 2.34 -8.90
CA TYR A 60 8.22 1.95 -9.22
C TYR A 60 7.23 3.11 -9.18
N LYS A 61 7.36 4.06 -8.26
CA LYS A 61 6.55 5.28 -8.26
C LYS A 61 6.82 6.21 -9.44
N THR A 62 7.98 6.11 -10.06
CA THR A 62 8.34 6.93 -11.21
C THR A 62 7.74 6.38 -12.50
N LEU A 63 7.57 5.06 -12.63
CA LEU A 63 7.01 4.44 -13.84
C LEU A 63 5.64 5.00 -14.23
N PRO A 64 4.63 5.08 -13.35
CA PRO A 64 3.34 5.66 -13.69
C PRO A 64 3.41 7.14 -14.07
N LEU A 65 4.36 7.89 -13.52
CA LEU A 65 4.55 9.30 -13.86
C LEU A 65 5.16 9.48 -15.26
N LEU A 66 5.89 8.48 -15.74
CA LEU A 66 6.36 8.39 -17.13
C LEU A 66 5.32 7.78 -18.07
N GLY A 67 4.24 7.31 -17.52
CA GLY A 67 3.14 6.77 -18.30
C GLY A 67 3.21 5.27 -18.53
N PHE A 68 3.85 4.50 -17.69
CA PHE A 68 3.88 3.05 -17.71
C PHE A 68 3.06 2.47 -16.54
N ASP A 69 2.54 1.28 -16.72
CA ASP A 69 1.97 0.49 -15.63
C ASP A 69 3.04 -0.43 -15.04
N MET A 70 2.78 -1.03 -13.88
CA MET A 70 3.71 -2.00 -13.26
C MET A 70 3.91 -3.24 -14.13
N GLN A 71 2.89 -3.61 -14.90
CA GLN A 71 2.96 -4.74 -15.83
C GLN A 71 3.83 -4.47 -17.07
N ASP A 72 4.20 -3.21 -17.32
CA ASP A 72 5.11 -2.83 -18.40
C ASP A 72 6.58 -3.08 -18.02
N GLU A 73 6.87 -3.45 -16.78
CA GLU A 73 8.22 -3.81 -16.36
C GLU A 73 8.54 -5.26 -16.74
N GLU A 74 9.43 -5.43 -17.70
CA GLU A 74 9.89 -6.75 -18.14
C GLU A 74 11.14 -7.23 -17.39
N ASP A 75 11.94 -6.29 -16.88
CA ASP A 75 13.21 -6.56 -16.21
C ASP A 75 13.50 -5.49 -15.15
N GLU A 76 13.71 -5.95 -13.90
CA GLU A 76 14.10 -5.10 -12.77
C GLU A 76 15.39 -4.30 -13.01
N LEU A 77 16.27 -4.77 -13.86
CA LEU A 77 17.53 -4.11 -14.19
C LEU A 77 17.37 -3.00 -15.23
N THR A 78 16.25 -2.93 -15.93
CA THR A 78 15.97 -1.87 -16.89
C THR A 78 16.00 -0.50 -16.19
N PRO A 79 16.88 0.43 -16.62
CA PRO A 79 17.01 1.72 -15.99
C PRO A 79 15.83 2.64 -16.28
N LEU A 80 15.55 3.59 -15.40
CA LEU A 80 14.48 4.59 -15.60
C LEU A 80 14.70 5.45 -16.83
N SER A 81 15.94 5.69 -17.24
CA SER A 81 16.29 6.43 -18.45
C SER A 81 15.76 5.79 -19.71
N GLU A 82 15.70 4.45 -19.78
CA GLU A 82 15.11 3.75 -20.91
C GLU A 82 13.58 3.97 -20.97
N TYR A 83 12.90 3.89 -19.84
CA TYR A 83 11.47 4.21 -19.76
C TYR A 83 11.21 5.70 -20.08
N ALA A 84 12.05 6.61 -19.60
CA ALA A 84 11.94 8.02 -19.91
C ALA A 84 12.13 8.29 -21.40
N LYS A 85 13.08 7.61 -22.04
CA LYS A 85 13.29 7.67 -23.49
C LYS A 85 12.06 7.18 -24.25
N ARG A 86 11.54 6.01 -23.90
CA ARG A 86 10.30 5.48 -24.50
C ARG A 86 9.13 6.45 -24.29
N ALA A 87 9.00 7.09 -23.12
CA ALA A 87 7.96 8.07 -22.83
C ALA A 87 8.04 9.33 -23.71
N LEU A 88 9.25 9.83 -23.97
CA LEU A 88 9.45 11.05 -24.76
C LEU A 88 9.23 10.84 -26.26
N PHE A 89 9.53 9.64 -26.78
CA PHE A 89 9.48 9.35 -28.22
C PHE A 89 8.25 8.57 -28.66
N ARG A 90 7.34 8.22 -27.75
CA ARG A 90 6.11 7.54 -28.16
C ARG A 90 5.11 8.51 -28.78
N SER A 91 4.43 8.05 -29.81
CA SER A 91 3.25 8.71 -30.35
C SER A 91 2.10 8.64 -29.34
N GLU A 92 1.15 9.58 -29.41
CA GLU A 92 0.04 9.73 -28.48
C GLU A 92 -0.50 8.41 -27.92
N ASN A 93 -0.46 8.27 -26.62
CA ASN A 93 -0.94 7.08 -25.94
C ASN A 93 -2.32 7.31 -25.33
N LYS A 94 -3.28 6.61 -25.84
CA LYS A 94 -4.48 6.32 -25.08
C LYS A 94 -4.11 5.34 -23.98
N LYS A 95 -3.87 5.83 -22.78
CA LYS A 95 -3.81 4.95 -21.61
C LYS A 95 -5.19 4.37 -21.37
N GLU A 96 -5.27 3.07 -21.36
CA GLU A 96 -6.49 2.36 -20.98
C GLU A 96 -6.72 2.51 -19.47
N ASN A 97 -5.66 2.55 -18.70
CA ASN A 97 -5.72 2.62 -17.24
C ASN A 97 -5.55 4.06 -16.73
N ILE A 98 -6.55 4.53 -15.99
CA ILE A 98 -6.55 5.86 -15.35
C ILE A 98 -5.76 5.83 -14.04
N MET A 99 -5.65 4.67 -13.41
CA MET A 99 -5.00 4.48 -12.12
C MET A 99 -4.02 3.31 -12.19
N CYS A 100 -2.85 3.48 -11.60
CA CYS A 100 -1.85 2.43 -11.42
C CYS A 100 -1.67 2.15 -9.94
N VAL A 101 -1.75 0.87 -9.55
CA VAL A 101 -1.44 0.40 -8.20
C VAL A 101 0.02 -0.05 -8.17
N VAL A 102 0.78 0.45 -7.22
CA VAL A 102 2.19 0.12 -7.02
C VAL A 102 2.30 -0.64 -5.68
N ASP A 103 2.24 -1.97 -5.73
CA ASP A 103 2.20 -2.83 -4.56
C ASP A 103 3.45 -2.68 -3.69
N GLU A 104 4.61 -2.55 -4.30
CA GLU A 104 5.88 -2.35 -3.60
C GLU A 104 5.92 -1.04 -2.82
N ALA A 105 5.09 -0.07 -3.22
CA ALA A 105 4.95 1.20 -2.53
C ALA A 105 3.96 1.15 -1.38
N CYS A 106 3.10 0.14 -1.32
CA CYS A 106 2.12 -0.04 -0.25
C CYS A 106 2.75 -0.54 1.04
N SER A 107 2.11 -0.18 2.16
CA SER A 107 2.24 -0.93 3.40
C SER A 107 1.46 -2.22 3.24
N SER A 108 1.96 -3.32 3.82
CA SER A 108 1.22 -4.58 3.79
C SER A 108 -0.17 -4.40 4.39
N CYS A 109 -1.21 -4.64 3.59
CA CYS A 109 -2.57 -4.67 4.11
C CYS A 109 -2.78 -5.91 4.97
N VAL A 110 -3.61 -5.78 6.00
CA VAL A 110 -3.97 -6.90 6.85
C VAL A 110 -4.88 -7.86 6.08
N SER A 111 -4.66 -9.16 6.20
CA SER A 111 -5.57 -10.18 5.62
C SER A 111 -6.93 -10.17 6.32
N VAL A 112 -6.94 -9.83 7.62
CA VAL A 112 -8.12 -9.74 8.46
C VAL A 112 -8.21 -8.35 9.07
N ASN A 113 -9.38 -7.71 9.00
CA ASN A 113 -9.60 -6.35 9.48
C ASN A 113 -9.74 -6.22 11.00
N TYR A 114 -9.61 -7.30 11.74
CA TYR A 114 -9.73 -7.29 13.20
C TYR A 114 -8.51 -7.92 13.86
N GLU A 115 -8.05 -7.29 14.94
CA GLU A 115 -6.90 -7.75 15.71
C GLU A 115 -7.26 -7.73 17.21
N ILE A 116 -6.80 -8.75 17.96
CA ILE A 116 -6.97 -8.78 19.41
C ILE A 116 -5.73 -8.18 20.05
N THR A 117 -5.93 -7.09 20.77
CA THR A 117 -4.85 -6.38 21.45
C THR A 117 -4.49 -7.03 22.79
N ASN A 118 -3.38 -6.58 23.38
CA ASN A 118 -2.94 -6.97 24.72
C ASN A 118 -3.90 -6.54 25.86
N LEU A 119 -4.92 -5.73 25.55
CA LEU A 119 -6.00 -5.40 26.49
C LEU A 119 -6.93 -6.58 26.76
N CYS A 120 -6.84 -7.66 25.99
CA CYS A 120 -7.61 -8.87 26.20
C CYS A 120 -7.32 -9.47 27.58
N ARG A 121 -8.39 -9.63 28.40
CA ARG A 121 -8.29 -10.15 29.78
C ARG A 121 -8.48 -11.66 29.89
N GLY A 122 -8.69 -12.37 28.77
CA GLY A 122 -9.01 -13.79 28.84
C GLY A 122 -10.29 -14.05 29.63
N CYS A 123 -11.30 -13.20 29.47
CA CYS A 123 -12.49 -13.15 30.31
C CYS A 123 -13.30 -14.47 30.28
N VAL A 124 -14.01 -14.77 31.37
CA VAL A 124 -14.85 -15.99 31.49
C VAL A 124 -16.02 -16.00 30.51
N ALA A 125 -16.58 -14.81 30.20
CA ALA A 125 -17.72 -14.69 29.30
C ALA A 125 -17.42 -15.13 27.87
N ARG A 126 -16.18 -14.99 27.40
CA ARG A 126 -15.71 -15.38 26.06
C ARG A 126 -16.68 -15.03 24.92
N SER A 127 -17.32 -13.87 25.02
CA SER A 127 -18.37 -13.44 24.07
C SER A 127 -17.83 -13.37 22.63
N CYS A 128 -16.56 -13.03 22.43
CA CYS A 128 -15.92 -13.03 21.12
C CYS A 128 -15.93 -14.42 20.47
N TYR A 129 -15.63 -15.47 21.23
CA TYR A 129 -15.63 -16.86 20.78
C TYR A 129 -17.06 -17.34 20.52
N MET A 130 -17.97 -17.14 21.47
CA MET A 130 -19.36 -17.62 21.38
C MET A 130 -20.15 -17.00 20.23
N ASN A 131 -19.76 -15.81 19.78
CA ASN A 131 -20.41 -15.11 18.66
C ASN A 131 -19.66 -15.23 17.33
N CYS A 132 -18.58 -16.01 17.28
CA CYS A 132 -17.84 -16.20 16.05
C CYS A 132 -18.51 -17.23 15.13
N PRO A 133 -19.03 -16.87 13.96
CA PRO A 133 -19.75 -17.82 13.09
C PRO A 133 -18.82 -18.80 12.36
N LYS A 134 -17.50 -18.57 12.42
CA LYS A 134 -16.47 -19.39 11.76
C LYS A 134 -15.51 -20.05 12.75
N ASP A 135 -15.78 -19.96 14.05
CA ASP A 135 -14.91 -20.50 15.11
C ASP A 135 -13.43 -20.05 14.97
N ALA A 136 -13.23 -18.85 14.42
CA ALA A 136 -11.91 -18.29 14.15
C ALA A 136 -11.21 -17.71 15.40
N ILE A 137 -11.79 -17.84 16.59
CA ILE A 137 -11.19 -17.37 17.84
C ILE A 137 -10.56 -18.54 18.59
N ARG A 138 -9.28 -18.44 18.88
CA ARG A 138 -8.51 -19.41 19.67
C ARG A 138 -8.04 -18.77 20.96
N PHE A 139 -7.50 -19.58 21.89
CA PHE A 139 -6.98 -19.08 23.15
C PHE A 139 -5.53 -19.49 23.33
N LYS A 140 -4.69 -18.54 23.64
CA LYS A 140 -3.30 -18.73 24.02
C LYS A 140 -3.18 -19.42 25.39
N LYS A 141 -2.00 -19.92 25.72
CA LYS A 141 -1.74 -20.54 27.05
C LYS A 141 -1.98 -19.59 28.22
N ASN A 142 -1.85 -18.29 28.00
CA ASN A 142 -2.13 -17.25 29.00
C ASN A 142 -3.62 -16.89 29.11
N GLY A 143 -4.50 -17.56 28.38
CA GLY A 143 -5.94 -17.33 28.38
C GLY A 143 -6.43 -16.22 27.45
N GLN A 144 -5.54 -15.43 26.87
CA GLN A 144 -5.93 -14.38 25.92
C GLN A 144 -6.41 -14.98 24.60
N ALA A 145 -7.40 -14.33 24.01
CA ALA A 145 -7.91 -14.73 22.70
C ALA A 145 -6.95 -14.31 21.59
N GLU A 146 -7.02 -15.04 20.49
CA GLU A 146 -6.28 -14.79 19.25
C GLU A 146 -7.22 -15.07 18.05
N ILE A 147 -7.11 -14.29 16.99
CA ILE A 147 -7.87 -14.52 15.76
C ILE A 147 -7.04 -15.41 14.84
N ASP A 148 -7.64 -16.46 14.35
CA ASP A 148 -7.11 -17.28 13.28
C ASP A 148 -7.40 -16.58 11.95
N HIS A 149 -6.36 -16.04 11.32
CA HIS A 149 -6.47 -15.23 10.12
C HIS A 149 -6.84 -16.06 8.87
N GLU A 150 -6.65 -17.37 8.89
CA GLU A 150 -7.02 -18.25 7.77
C GLU A 150 -8.52 -18.52 7.73
N THR A 151 -9.17 -18.57 8.89
CA THR A 151 -10.60 -18.89 9.01
C THR A 151 -11.49 -17.66 9.20
N CYS A 152 -10.90 -16.52 9.57
CA CYS A 152 -11.64 -15.30 9.88
C CYS A 152 -12.17 -14.61 8.60
N ILE A 153 -13.45 -14.30 8.60
CA ILE A 153 -14.13 -13.58 7.49
C ILE A 153 -14.36 -12.09 7.75
N SER A 154 -13.70 -11.51 8.72
CA SER A 154 -13.81 -10.09 9.08
C SER A 154 -15.21 -9.55 9.34
N CYS A 155 -16.13 -10.37 9.89
CA CYS A 155 -17.55 -10.00 10.09
C CYS A 155 -17.78 -9.02 11.26
N GLY A 156 -16.82 -8.75 12.13
CA GLY A 156 -16.88 -7.78 13.21
C GLY A 156 -17.68 -8.16 14.46
N LYS A 157 -18.34 -9.32 14.52
CA LYS A 157 -19.16 -9.73 15.68
C LYS A 157 -18.37 -9.82 16.97
N CYS A 158 -17.14 -10.32 16.89
CA CYS A 158 -16.24 -10.40 18.04
C CYS A 158 -15.87 -9.01 18.59
N HIS A 159 -15.67 -8.03 17.73
CA HIS A 159 -15.40 -6.63 18.09
C HIS A 159 -16.59 -6.03 18.86
N GLN A 160 -17.81 -6.20 18.33
CA GLN A 160 -19.03 -5.66 18.94
C GLN A 160 -19.35 -6.33 20.30
N SER A 161 -19.05 -7.62 20.45
CA SER A 161 -19.37 -8.39 21.64
C SER A 161 -18.33 -8.31 22.76
N CYS A 162 -17.17 -7.69 22.51
CA CYS A 162 -16.10 -7.64 23.49
C CYS A 162 -16.36 -6.58 24.58
N PRO A 163 -16.61 -6.96 25.86
CA PRO A 163 -16.90 -5.99 26.91
C PRO A 163 -15.71 -5.13 27.33
N TYR A 164 -14.49 -5.52 26.92
CA TYR A 164 -13.25 -4.79 27.22
C TYR A 164 -12.75 -3.98 26.05
N HIS A 165 -13.45 -3.98 24.92
CA HIS A 165 -13.02 -3.33 23.68
C HIS A 165 -11.57 -3.67 23.28
N ALA A 166 -11.17 -4.91 23.57
CA ALA A 166 -9.82 -5.40 23.30
C ALA A 166 -9.60 -5.85 21.85
N ILE A 167 -10.65 -5.85 21.04
CA ILE A 167 -10.60 -6.19 19.61
C ILE A 167 -10.74 -4.89 18.82
N VAL A 168 -9.76 -4.60 17.98
CA VAL A 168 -9.71 -3.37 17.18
C VAL A 168 -10.00 -3.67 15.73
N TYR A 169 -10.65 -2.74 15.06
CA TYR A 169 -10.80 -2.74 13.60
C TYR A 169 -9.59 -2.07 12.96
N ILE A 170 -9.01 -2.72 12.00
CA ILE A 170 -7.88 -2.19 11.21
C ILE A 170 -8.41 -1.88 9.81
N PRO A 171 -8.58 -0.60 9.46
CA PRO A 171 -9.09 -0.21 8.16
C PRO A 171 -8.08 -0.51 7.05
N ILE A 172 -8.60 -0.70 5.84
CA ILE A 172 -7.83 -0.65 4.61
C ILE A 172 -8.12 0.69 3.97
N PRO A 173 -7.19 1.66 4.07
CA PRO A 173 -7.50 3.04 3.72
C PRO A 173 -7.95 3.25 2.28
N CYS A 174 -7.41 2.49 1.33
CA CYS A 174 -7.76 2.61 -0.08
C CYS A 174 -9.18 2.09 -0.36
N GLU A 175 -9.61 0.98 0.27
CA GLU A 175 -11.01 0.50 0.16
C GLU A 175 -12.00 1.51 0.76
N GLU A 176 -11.69 2.04 1.93
CA GLU A 176 -12.59 2.96 2.64
C GLU A 176 -12.75 4.31 1.93
N VAL A 177 -11.68 4.81 1.32
CA VAL A 177 -11.68 6.12 0.64
C VAL A 177 -12.24 6.01 -0.78
N CYS A 178 -12.32 4.83 -1.37
CA CYS A 178 -12.81 4.66 -2.74
C CYS A 178 -14.33 4.89 -2.84
N PRO A 179 -14.80 5.98 -3.45
CA PRO A 179 -16.23 6.32 -3.47
C PRO A 179 -17.05 5.36 -4.32
N VAL A 180 -16.42 4.69 -5.27
CA VAL A 180 -17.06 3.75 -6.20
C VAL A 180 -16.79 2.29 -5.83
N LYS A 181 -16.11 2.03 -4.70
CA LYS A 181 -15.75 0.68 -4.22
C LYS A 181 -15.06 -0.19 -5.29
N ALA A 182 -14.24 0.42 -6.12
CA ALA A 182 -13.50 -0.26 -7.17
C ALA A 182 -12.23 -0.96 -6.66
N ILE A 183 -11.88 -0.78 -5.40
CA ILE A 183 -10.71 -1.36 -4.75
C ILE A 183 -11.20 -2.45 -3.81
N SER A 184 -10.67 -3.66 -3.95
CA SER A 184 -10.97 -4.80 -3.10
C SER A 184 -9.74 -5.70 -2.97
N LYS A 185 -9.63 -6.44 -1.89
CA LYS A 185 -8.59 -7.44 -1.70
C LYS A 185 -8.82 -8.68 -2.55
N ASP A 186 -7.73 -9.24 -3.03
CA ASP A 186 -7.68 -10.61 -3.52
C ASP A 186 -7.21 -11.59 -2.41
N GLU A 187 -7.04 -12.85 -2.78
CA GLU A 187 -6.58 -13.91 -1.88
C GLU A 187 -5.13 -13.70 -1.38
N TYR A 188 -4.34 -12.88 -2.06
CA TYR A 188 -2.95 -12.55 -1.71
C TYR A 188 -2.84 -11.25 -0.88
N GLY A 189 -3.95 -10.58 -0.64
CA GLY A 189 -3.98 -9.31 0.09
C GLY A 189 -3.55 -8.10 -0.75
N VAL A 190 -3.34 -8.28 -2.05
CA VAL A 190 -3.19 -7.21 -3.04
C VAL A 190 -4.57 -6.62 -3.33
N GLU A 191 -4.64 -5.34 -3.63
CA GLU A 191 -5.90 -4.67 -3.91
C GLU A 191 -6.08 -4.46 -5.42
N PRO A 192 -6.76 -5.38 -6.11
CA PRO A 192 -7.04 -5.21 -7.52
C PRO A 192 -7.95 -3.99 -7.72
N VAL A 193 -7.66 -3.23 -8.75
CA VAL A 193 -8.46 -2.07 -9.13
C VAL A 193 -9.39 -2.45 -10.26
N SER A 194 -10.70 -2.34 -10.02
CA SER A 194 -11.69 -2.47 -11.08
C SER A 194 -11.86 -1.12 -11.79
N TYR A 195 -11.40 -1.04 -13.02
CA TYR A 195 -11.47 0.19 -13.83
C TYR A 195 -12.84 0.45 -14.47
N THR A 196 -13.80 -0.46 -14.31
CA THR A 196 -15.10 -0.38 -14.98
C THR A 196 -15.94 0.83 -14.58
N HIS A 197 -15.66 1.43 -13.41
CA HIS A 197 -16.39 2.59 -12.88
C HIS A 197 -15.66 3.93 -13.05
N LEU A 198 -14.46 3.93 -13.63
CA LEU A 198 -13.63 5.12 -13.82
C LEU A 198 -13.64 5.64 -15.26
N ARG A 199 -14.57 5.16 -16.07
CA ARG A 199 -14.79 5.66 -17.46
C ARG A 199 -15.77 6.81 -17.49
#